data_efb0ed26c819e6b24808cbcf517e17db
#
_entry.id   efb0ed26c819e6b24808cbcf517e17db
#
_cell.length_a   1.000
_cell.length_b   1.000
_cell.length_c   1.000
_cell.angle_alpha   90.00
_cell.angle_beta   90.00
_cell.angle_gamma   90.00
#
_symmetry.space_group_name_H-M   'P 1'
#
loop_
_entity.id
_entity.type
_entity.pdbx_description
1 polymer ?
#
loop_
_entity_poly.entity_id
_entity_poly.type
_entity_poly.pdbx_seq_one_letter_code
_entity_poly.pdbx_strand_id
1 'polypeptide(L)'
;MLYTLMHRELPVAVLDMNPTNGSINGVKEILAAEHLPIQVRHDSLFIAADLDKWFSGRAIPASRSGFRQNLEDLELQRGIELSSGKLLMECCGLSLSDQYWVSPVDAPLDWKKINFYDNPFSEDVGNFLFGQIVERGMLDLVSPCNTSDGWLKKKWKIIDGQRVLIKGGSGVFSQEPFNEAVASVICRRLNIPHVEYSLLWENGAPYSTCPNMTNNRQDLVSAFSIYSSDKKPNHLSPFDYFIDRCEQLGIPGVHRFLSQMLVLDFLICNQDRHFGNFGALRDAVTLDWLGMAPVYDSGTSLWQDKLTPDIHARADAAAKPFRNTHGKQLELVAKDLDWLDFSVLQGLQEEIYAIYEKAHFGEPNRATALSQAVAVRCELLQDKVREFTPQKVSIQDICQNATARAQAINTQHSKTEEATPKRIEPEI
;
A
#
# COMPACT_ATOMS: atom_id res chain seq x y z
N MET A 1 -26.93 -7.03 22.67
CA MET A 1 -26.08 -7.20 23.87
C MET A 1 -25.17 -6.00 24.00
N LEU A 2 -24.82 -5.59 25.25
CA LEU A 2 -23.95 -4.43 25.41
C LEU A 2 -22.48 -4.82 25.42
N TYR A 3 -21.71 -4.08 24.64
CA TYR A 3 -20.25 -4.17 24.56
C TYR A 3 -19.65 -2.77 24.76
N THR A 4 -18.47 -2.73 25.35
CA THR A 4 -17.64 -1.52 25.36
C THR A 4 -16.64 -1.59 24.23
N LEU A 5 -16.65 -0.63 23.30
CA LEU A 5 -15.53 -0.38 22.40
C LEU A 5 -14.37 0.12 23.23
N MET A 6 -13.24 -0.55 23.09
CA MET A 6 -12.01 -0.26 23.82
C MET A 6 -10.94 0.20 22.84
N HIS A 7 -10.07 1.10 23.28
CA HIS A 7 -8.81 1.42 22.66
C HIS A 7 -7.69 1.14 23.65
N ARG A 8 -7.03 0.00 23.52
CA ARG A 8 -6.22 -0.63 24.58
C ARG A 8 -7.05 -0.84 25.86
N GLU A 9 -6.61 -0.23 26.96
CA GLU A 9 -7.28 -0.28 28.26
C GLU A 9 -8.35 0.79 28.44
N LEU A 10 -8.46 1.76 27.50
CA LEU A 10 -9.36 2.89 27.58
C LEU A 10 -10.75 2.54 27.01
N PRO A 11 -11.83 2.69 27.77
CA PRO A 11 -13.19 2.56 27.26
C PRO A 11 -13.54 3.79 26.39
N VAL A 12 -14.02 3.54 25.18
CA VAL A 12 -14.28 4.58 24.15
C VAL A 12 -15.77 4.84 23.99
N ALA A 13 -16.57 3.79 23.87
CA ALA A 13 -18.02 3.90 23.72
C ALA A 13 -18.74 2.63 24.17
N VAL A 14 -19.99 2.76 24.64
CA VAL A 14 -20.87 1.64 24.94
C VAL A 14 -21.81 1.41 23.75
N LEU A 15 -21.76 0.19 23.21
CA LEU A 15 -22.42 -0.20 21.97
C LEU A 15 -23.47 -1.28 22.22
N ASP A 16 -24.58 -1.22 21.50
CA ASP A 16 -25.51 -2.32 21.37
C ASP A 16 -25.13 -3.15 20.13
N MET A 17 -24.61 -4.35 20.36
CA MET A 17 -24.06 -5.20 19.30
C MET A 17 -24.75 -6.56 19.25
N ASN A 18 -24.79 -7.13 18.04
CA ASN A 18 -25.16 -8.52 17.85
C ASN A 18 -23.94 -9.41 18.17
N PRO A 19 -24.03 -10.30 19.18
CA PRO A 19 -22.91 -11.14 19.61
C PRO A 19 -22.49 -12.20 18.58
N THR A 20 -23.37 -12.52 17.60
CA THR A 20 -23.09 -13.57 16.61
C THR A 20 -22.27 -13.05 15.42
N ASN A 21 -22.52 -11.82 14.97
CA ASN A 21 -21.91 -11.29 13.74
C ASN A 21 -21.22 -9.94 13.94
N GLY A 22 -21.27 -9.35 15.14
CA GLY A 22 -20.60 -8.10 15.47
C GLY A 22 -21.28 -6.85 14.94
N SER A 23 -22.48 -6.94 14.32
CA SER A 23 -23.16 -5.73 13.84
C SER A 23 -23.55 -4.81 14.98
N ILE A 24 -23.34 -3.50 14.78
CA ILE A 24 -23.63 -2.45 15.76
C ILE A 24 -25.00 -1.86 15.49
N ASN A 25 -25.97 -2.13 16.37
CA ASN A 25 -27.34 -1.64 16.26
C ASN A 25 -27.53 -0.22 16.81
N GLY A 26 -26.63 0.22 17.72
CA GLY A 26 -26.71 1.55 18.30
C GLY A 26 -25.55 1.88 19.22
N VAL A 27 -25.38 3.17 19.46
CA VAL A 27 -24.43 3.70 20.45
C VAL A 27 -25.23 4.18 21.67
N LYS A 28 -24.91 3.66 22.84
CA LYS A 28 -25.57 4.05 24.10
C LYS A 28 -24.89 5.24 24.75
N GLU A 29 -23.56 5.26 24.72
CA GLU A 29 -22.76 6.30 25.35
C GLU A 29 -21.41 6.42 24.64
N ILE A 30 -20.88 7.64 24.54
CA ILE A 30 -19.52 7.93 24.11
C ILE A 30 -18.74 8.36 25.33
N LEU A 31 -17.67 7.64 25.67
CA LEU A 31 -16.87 7.85 26.88
C LEU A 31 -15.59 8.65 26.58
N ALA A 32 -14.98 8.42 25.40
CA ALA A 32 -13.76 9.11 24.96
C ALA A 32 -13.85 9.37 23.45
N ALA A 33 -14.43 10.52 23.07
CA ALA A 33 -14.71 10.86 21.66
C ALA A 33 -13.44 10.98 20.80
N GLU A 34 -12.33 11.46 21.38
CA GLU A 34 -11.03 11.61 20.73
C GLU A 34 -10.38 10.27 20.37
N HIS A 35 -10.76 9.19 21.06
CA HIS A 35 -10.31 7.83 20.79
C HIS A 35 -11.23 7.06 19.83
N LEU A 36 -12.27 7.66 19.27
CA LEU A 36 -13.02 7.03 18.19
C LEU A 36 -12.12 6.83 16.96
N PRO A 37 -12.36 5.82 16.13
CA PRO A 37 -11.67 5.68 14.82
C PRO A 37 -11.85 6.96 14.00
N ILE A 38 -10.78 7.47 13.40
CA ILE A 38 -10.75 8.84 12.83
C ILE A 38 -11.80 9.12 11.75
N GLN A 39 -12.28 8.08 11.06
CA GLN A 39 -13.35 8.19 10.06
C GLN A 39 -14.76 8.26 10.69
N VAL A 40 -14.87 8.03 12.01
CA VAL A 40 -16.14 8.08 12.73
C VAL A 40 -16.26 9.42 13.42
N ARG A 41 -17.24 10.23 13.03
CA ARG A 41 -17.47 11.55 13.65
C ARG A 41 -18.45 11.40 14.81
N HIS A 42 -18.03 11.84 15.99
CA HIS A 42 -18.81 11.74 17.23
C HIS A 42 -20.11 12.56 17.22
N ASP A 43 -20.18 13.60 16.41
CA ASP A 43 -21.35 14.47 16.22
C ASP A 43 -22.27 14.03 15.06
N SER A 44 -21.93 12.91 14.40
CA SER A 44 -22.71 12.35 13.28
C SER A 44 -24.02 11.77 13.79
N LEU A 45 -25.15 12.12 13.13
CA LEU A 45 -26.45 11.44 13.30
C LEU A 45 -26.37 9.95 12.89
N PHE A 46 -25.34 9.57 12.16
CA PHE A 46 -25.11 8.22 11.65
C PHE A 46 -23.99 7.48 12.37
N ILE A 47 -23.58 7.94 13.55
CA ILE A 47 -22.43 7.39 14.28
C ILE A 47 -22.49 5.87 14.47
N ALA A 48 -23.68 5.32 14.70
CA ALA A 48 -23.83 3.86 14.83
C ALA A 48 -23.54 3.13 13.51
N ALA A 49 -24.02 3.68 12.38
CA ALA A 49 -23.75 3.12 11.05
C ALA A 49 -22.28 3.28 10.64
N ASP A 50 -21.65 4.40 11.00
CA ASP A 50 -20.23 4.64 10.73
C ASP A 50 -19.35 3.66 11.54
N LEU A 51 -19.70 3.43 12.81
CA LEU A 51 -19.02 2.43 13.66
C LEU A 51 -19.27 1.01 13.19
N ASP A 52 -20.50 0.67 12.77
CA ASP A 52 -20.82 -0.65 12.21
C ASP A 52 -20.02 -0.94 10.94
N LYS A 53 -19.98 0.02 10.03
CA LYS A 53 -19.18 -0.08 8.80
C LYS A 53 -17.68 -0.22 9.11
N TRP A 54 -17.18 0.53 10.05
CA TRP A 54 -15.76 0.45 10.46
C TRP A 54 -15.46 -0.90 11.12
N PHE A 55 -16.29 -1.36 12.07
CA PHE A 55 -16.06 -2.59 12.79
C PHE A 55 -16.22 -3.83 11.89
N SER A 56 -17.27 -3.88 11.08
CA SER A 56 -17.50 -4.97 10.12
C SER A 56 -16.40 -5.04 9.03
N GLY A 57 -15.84 -3.87 8.66
CA GLY A 57 -14.71 -3.77 7.73
C GLY A 57 -13.41 -4.39 8.25
N ARG A 58 -13.32 -4.73 9.54
CA ARG A 58 -12.17 -5.43 10.15
C ARG A 58 -12.20 -6.95 9.90
N ALA A 59 -13.36 -7.50 9.56
CA ALA A 59 -13.51 -8.93 9.30
C ALA A 59 -12.79 -9.35 8.01
N ILE A 60 -12.43 -10.63 7.93
CA ILE A 60 -11.86 -11.21 6.71
C ILE A 60 -12.81 -10.93 5.53
N PRO A 61 -12.33 -10.35 4.42
CA PRO A 61 -13.17 -10.11 3.26
C PRO A 61 -13.72 -11.43 2.69
N ALA A 62 -15.02 -11.48 2.44
CA ALA A 62 -15.67 -12.66 1.83
C ALA A 62 -15.13 -12.96 0.40
N SER A 63 -14.50 -11.98 -0.24
CA SER A 63 -13.85 -12.09 -1.55
C SER A 63 -12.44 -12.69 -1.49
N ARG A 64 -11.86 -12.92 -0.29
CA ARG A 64 -10.54 -13.53 -0.17
C ARG A 64 -10.48 -14.89 -0.85
N SER A 65 -9.43 -15.11 -1.64
CA SER A 65 -9.23 -16.34 -2.41
C SER A 65 -9.33 -17.61 -1.53
N GLY A 66 -10.25 -18.51 -1.87
CA GLY A 66 -10.49 -19.77 -1.17
C GLY A 66 -11.20 -19.67 0.19
N PHE A 67 -11.48 -18.45 0.69
CA PHE A 67 -12.06 -18.26 2.02
C PHE A 67 -13.43 -18.93 2.18
N ARG A 68 -14.34 -18.71 1.23
CA ARG A 68 -15.70 -19.29 1.28
C ARG A 68 -15.66 -20.83 1.29
N GLN A 69 -14.87 -21.42 0.38
CA GLN A 69 -14.75 -22.89 0.31
C GLN A 69 -14.18 -23.46 1.60
N ASN A 70 -13.12 -22.85 2.11
CA ASN A 70 -12.52 -23.29 3.35
C ASN A 70 -13.54 -23.16 4.51
N LEU A 71 -14.33 -22.08 4.57
CA LEU A 71 -15.34 -21.89 5.62
C LEU A 71 -16.43 -22.96 5.56
N GLU A 72 -16.98 -23.26 4.36
CA GLU A 72 -17.96 -24.32 4.14
C GLU A 72 -17.41 -25.71 4.56
N ASP A 73 -16.15 -26.01 4.24
CA ASP A 73 -15.48 -27.26 4.64
C ASP A 73 -15.38 -27.37 6.18
N LEU A 74 -15.12 -26.25 6.87
CA LEU A 74 -15.05 -26.21 8.33
C LEU A 74 -16.42 -26.36 8.99
N GLU A 75 -17.44 -25.70 8.44
CA GLU A 75 -18.84 -25.83 8.87
C GLU A 75 -19.31 -27.29 8.79
N LEU A 76 -19.03 -27.95 7.66
CA LEU A 76 -19.36 -29.39 7.47
C LEU A 76 -18.65 -30.30 8.45
N GLN A 77 -17.38 -30.00 8.78
CA GLN A 77 -16.60 -30.79 9.72
C GLN A 77 -17.05 -30.60 11.16
N ARG A 78 -17.56 -29.46 11.56
CA ARG A 78 -17.84 -29.05 12.94
C ARG A 78 -19.32 -28.96 13.27
N GLY A 79 -20.21 -28.87 12.27
CA GLY A 79 -21.64 -28.68 12.48
C GLY A 79 -21.99 -27.33 13.09
N ILE A 80 -21.14 -26.32 12.91
CA ILE A 80 -21.33 -24.93 13.37
C ILE A 80 -21.33 -23.99 12.17
N GLU A 81 -22.30 -23.09 12.14
CA GLU A 81 -22.32 -22.04 11.15
C GLU A 81 -21.22 -20.99 11.46
N LEU A 82 -20.38 -20.71 10.50
CA LEU A 82 -19.30 -19.73 10.59
C LEU A 82 -19.52 -18.61 9.59
N SER A 83 -19.09 -17.40 9.95
CA SER A 83 -19.08 -16.23 9.07
C SER A 83 -17.89 -15.34 9.41
N SER A 84 -17.52 -14.43 8.50
CA SER A 84 -16.50 -13.43 8.79
C SER A 84 -16.81 -12.64 10.06
N GLY A 85 -18.07 -12.27 10.27
CA GLY A 85 -18.50 -11.55 11.47
C GLY A 85 -18.41 -12.42 12.74
N LYS A 86 -18.71 -13.72 12.66
CA LYS A 86 -18.51 -14.63 13.81
C LYS A 86 -17.04 -14.76 14.16
N LEU A 87 -16.16 -14.97 13.18
CA LEU A 87 -14.71 -15.01 13.40
C LEU A 87 -14.17 -13.70 14.00
N LEU A 88 -14.70 -12.55 13.56
CA LEU A 88 -14.38 -11.24 14.14
C LEU A 88 -14.76 -11.19 15.63
N MET A 89 -15.94 -11.71 16.01
CA MET A 89 -16.39 -11.70 17.41
C MET A 89 -15.65 -12.70 18.28
N GLU A 90 -15.23 -13.86 17.76
CA GLU A 90 -14.42 -14.85 18.50
C GLU A 90 -13.09 -14.25 19.00
N CYS A 91 -12.51 -13.30 18.27
CA CYS A 91 -11.33 -12.56 18.70
C CYS A 91 -11.65 -11.16 19.25
N CYS A 92 -12.90 -10.85 19.59
CA CYS A 92 -13.32 -9.54 20.12
C CYS A 92 -12.90 -8.35 19.22
N GLY A 93 -12.72 -8.56 17.92
CA GLY A 93 -12.21 -7.56 16.99
C GLY A 93 -10.73 -7.21 17.14
N LEU A 94 -9.96 -7.93 17.96
CA LEU A 94 -8.52 -7.71 18.13
C LEU A 94 -7.75 -7.85 16.81
N SER A 95 -6.73 -7.00 16.63
CA SER A 95 -5.90 -6.93 15.43
C SER A 95 -4.42 -6.79 15.79
N LEU A 96 -3.55 -7.07 14.82
CA LEU A 96 -2.13 -6.70 14.85
C LEU A 96 -1.83 -5.43 14.03
N SER A 97 -2.89 -4.68 13.63
CA SER A 97 -2.73 -3.40 12.93
C SER A 97 -3.03 -2.20 13.81
N ASP A 98 -3.90 -2.37 14.80
CA ASP A 98 -4.31 -1.32 15.73
C ASP A 98 -4.70 -1.88 17.09
N GLN A 99 -5.11 -1.01 18.01
CA GLN A 99 -5.37 -1.35 19.42
C GLN A 99 -6.87 -1.37 19.76
N TYR A 100 -7.76 -1.35 18.78
CA TYR A 100 -9.20 -1.37 18.99
C TYR A 100 -9.74 -2.79 19.17
N TRP A 101 -10.69 -2.94 20.11
CA TRP A 101 -11.38 -4.19 20.39
C TRP A 101 -12.69 -3.96 21.14
N VAL A 102 -13.50 -5.00 21.34
CA VAL A 102 -14.76 -4.91 22.06
C VAL A 102 -14.76 -5.85 23.27
N SER A 103 -15.28 -5.37 24.40
CA SER A 103 -15.42 -6.12 25.66
C SER A 103 -16.89 -6.25 26.04
N PRO A 104 -17.42 -7.43 26.36
CA PRO A 104 -18.76 -7.55 26.92
C PRO A 104 -18.88 -6.73 28.22
N VAL A 105 -19.97 -5.99 28.39
CA VAL A 105 -20.17 -5.14 29.59
C VAL A 105 -20.40 -6.00 30.85
N ASP A 106 -21.09 -7.12 30.71
CA ASP A 106 -21.44 -8.06 31.79
C ASP A 106 -20.29 -9.03 32.16
N ALA A 107 -19.26 -9.14 31.29
CA ALA A 107 -18.10 -9.98 31.52
C ALA A 107 -16.84 -9.30 30.98
N PRO A 108 -16.37 -8.19 31.59
CA PRO A 108 -15.28 -7.39 31.04
C PRO A 108 -13.97 -8.19 30.96
N LEU A 109 -13.28 -8.01 29.84
CA LEU A 109 -12.00 -8.64 29.54
C LEU A 109 -10.84 -7.68 29.86
N ASP A 110 -9.67 -8.24 30.07
CA ASP A 110 -8.44 -7.51 30.39
C ASP A 110 -7.51 -7.45 29.16
N TRP A 111 -7.28 -6.27 28.62
CA TRP A 111 -6.38 -6.03 27.48
C TRP A 111 -5.03 -6.72 27.63
N LYS A 112 -4.42 -6.64 28.80
CA LYS A 112 -3.09 -7.24 29.04
C LYS A 112 -3.05 -8.76 28.85
N LYS A 113 -4.20 -9.43 28.99
CA LYS A 113 -4.31 -10.88 28.88
C LYS A 113 -4.72 -11.37 27.49
N ILE A 114 -5.28 -10.47 26.64
CA ILE A 114 -5.90 -10.91 25.40
C ILE A 114 -5.27 -10.31 24.13
N ASN A 115 -4.53 -9.18 24.24
CA ASN A 115 -3.95 -8.55 23.06
C ASN A 115 -2.97 -9.48 22.35
N PHE A 116 -2.94 -9.41 21.01
CA PHE A 116 -2.07 -10.26 20.19
C PHE A 116 -0.61 -9.82 20.15
N TYR A 117 -0.29 -8.64 20.66
CA TYR A 117 1.09 -8.13 20.68
C TYR A 117 1.94 -8.81 21.75
N ASP A 118 1.36 -9.01 22.93
CA ASP A 118 2.09 -9.51 24.09
C ASP A 118 1.74 -10.98 24.43
N ASN A 119 0.60 -11.47 23.95
CA ASN A 119 0.11 -12.82 24.25
C ASN A 119 0.24 -13.76 23.06
N PRO A 120 0.33 -15.07 23.28
CA PRO A 120 0.23 -16.07 22.22
C PRO A 120 -1.17 -16.05 21.59
N PHE A 121 -1.26 -16.53 20.37
CA PHE A 121 -2.52 -16.69 19.63
C PHE A 121 -2.51 -18.03 18.86
N SER A 122 -3.70 -18.49 18.47
CA SER A 122 -3.84 -19.69 17.68
C SER A 122 -3.41 -19.49 16.23
N GLU A 123 -2.68 -20.44 15.67
CA GLU A 123 -2.36 -20.54 14.25
C GLU A 123 -3.42 -21.31 13.45
N ASP A 124 -4.41 -21.95 14.14
CA ASP A 124 -5.39 -22.86 13.52
C ASP A 124 -6.16 -22.18 12.38
N VAL A 125 -6.70 -20.98 12.62
CA VAL A 125 -7.42 -20.22 11.60
C VAL A 125 -6.51 -19.90 10.41
N GLY A 126 -5.27 -19.51 10.67
CA GLY A 126 -4.29 -19.21 9.63
C GLY A 126 -3.96 -20.44 8.78
N ASN A 127 -3.69 -21.56 9.41
CA ASN A 127 -3.38 -22.84 8.74
C ASN A 127 -4.57 -23.32 7.91
N PHE A 128 -5.76 -23.22 8.48
CA PHE A 128 -7.00 -23.52 7.78
C PHE A 128 -7.23 -22.64 6.54
N LEU A 129 -7.01 -21.32 6.65
CA LEU A 129 -7.10 -20.38 5.51
C LEU A 129 -6.07 -20.68 4.40
N PHE A 130 -5.00 -21.40 4.74
CA PHE A 130 -3.99 -21.89 3.78
C PHE A 130 -4.36 -23.26 3.18
N GLY A 131 -5.49 -23.86 3.61
CA GLY A 131 -5.92 -25.21 3.18
C GLY A 131 -5.10 -26.34 3.83
N GLN A 132 -4.44 -26.05 4.96
CA GLN A 132 -3.74 -27.07 5.74
C GLN A 132 -4.73 -27.81 6.62
N ILE A 133 -4.54 -29.13 6.75
CA ILE A 133 -5.39 -29.97 7.63
C ILE A 133 -5.10 -29.58 9.08
N VAL A 134 -6.09 -29.05 9.76
CA VAL A 134 -6.04 -28.86 11.21
C VAL A 134 -6.51 -30.16 11.87
N GLU A 135 -5.70 -30.72 12.74
CA GLU A 135 -6.02 -31.98 13.42
C GLU A 135 -7.41 -31.95 14.12
N ARG A 136 -8.07 -33.10 14.20
CA ARG A 136 -9.43 -33.25 14.78
C ARG A 136 -9.48 -32.98 16.29
N GLY A 137 -9.08 -31.76 16.70
CA GLY A 137 -9.20 -31.26 18.07
C GLY A 137 -10.22 -30.12 18.18
N MET A 138 -10.27 -29.45 19.32
CA MET A 138 -10.98 -28.15 19.41
C MET A 138 -10.17 -27.09 18.64
N LEU A 139 -10.73 -26.58 17.53
CA LEU A 139 -10.16 -25.47 16.78
C LEU A 139 -10.25 -24.21 17.66
N ASP A 140 -9.13 -23.61 17.94
CA ASP A 140 -9.10 -22.32 18.62
C ASP A 140 -9.25 -21.21 17.57
N LEU A 141 -10.38 -20.50 17.64
CA LEU A 141 -10.74 -19.42 16.71
C LEU A 141 -10.18 -18.06 17.13
N VAL A 142 -9.45 -17.96 18.24
CA VAL A 142 -8.86 -16.69 18.70
C VAL A 142 -7.54 -16.44 17.96
N SER A 143 -7.62 -15.67 16.87
CA SER A 143 -6.49 -15.47 15.97
C SER A 143 -6.49 -14.08 15.33
N PRO A 144 -5.33 -13.44 15.18
CA PRO A 144 -5.22 -12.18 14.42
C PRO A 144 -5.49 -12.36 12.93
N CYS A 145 -5.57 -13.60 12.45
CA CYS A 145 -5.99 -13.90 11.08
C CYS A 145 -7.44 -13.45 10.82
N ASN A 146 -8.30 -13.43 11.86
CA ASN A 146 -9.70 -13.05 11.77
C ASN A 146 -9.93 -11.58 11.38
N THR A 147 -8.93 -10.72 11.59
CA THR A 147 -8.96 -9.28 11.29
C THR A 147 -7.93 -8.87 10.24
N SER A 148 -7.41 -9.84 9.47
CA SER A 148 -6.47 -9.54 8.39
C SER A 148 -7.21 -9.16 7.11
N ASP A 149 -6.92 -7.98 6.55
CA ASP A 149 -7.51 -7.49 5.30
C ASP A 149 -6.80 -8.04 4.05
N GLY A 150 -7.41 -7.86 2.88
CA GLY A 150 -6.86 -8.12 1.55
C GLY A 150 -7.23 -9.48 0.94
N TRP A 151 -7.00 -9.61 -0.37
CA TRP A 151 -7.47 -10.72 -1.19
C TRP A 151 -6.56 -11.97 -1.15
N LEU A 152 -5.24 -11.80 -1.01
CA LEU A 152 -4.29 -12.91 -0.99
C LEU A 152 -4.43 -13.75 0.30
N LYS A 153 -4.12 -15.05 0.20
CA LYS A 153 -3.98 -15.92 1.37
C LYS A 153 -2.90 -15.35 2.28
N LYS A 154 -3.22 -15.18 3.55
CA LYS A 154 -2.26 -14.70 4.54
C LYS A 154 -2.56 -15.28 5.93
N LYS A 155 -1.51 -15.48 6.71
CA LYS A 155 -1.60 -15.95 8.10
C LYS A 155 -0.55 -15.28 8.96
N TRP A 156 -0.89 -15.07 10.23
CA TRP A 156 0.04 -14.63 11.25
C TRP A 156 0.63 -15.83 11.98
N LYS A 157 1.92 -15.75 12.27
CA LYS A 157 2.67 -16.69 13.11
C LYS A 157 3.55 -15.97 14.11
N ILE A 158 3.91 -16.67 15.20
CA ILE A 158 4.98 -16.25 16.10
C ILE A 158 6.22 -17.05 15.75
N ILE A 159 7.24 -16.38 15.22
CA ILE A 159 8.54 -16.98 14.87
C ILE A 159 9.61 -16.26 15.68
N ASP A 160 10.35 -17.01 16.50
CA ASP A 160 11.40 -16.46 17.39
C ASP A 160 10.89 -15.28 18.25
N GLY A 161 9.66 -15.38 18.75
CA GLY A 161 9.00 -14.33 19.55
C GLY A 161 8.45 -13.14 18.75
N GLN A 162 8.71 -13.07 17.46
CA GLN A 162 8.22 -11.99 16.60
C GLN A 162 6.89 -12.38 15.91
N ARG A 163 5.99 -11.42 15.77
CA ARG A 163 4.76 -11.56 14.99
C ARG A 163 5.09 -11.38 13.54
N VAL A 164 4.96 -12.44 12.76
CA VAL A 164 5.34 -12.49 11.34
C VAL A 164 4.10 -12.77 10.50
N LEU A 165 3.86 -11.93 9.50
CA LEU A 165 2.84 -12.16 8.48
C LEU A 165 3.43 -12.99 7.35
N ILE A 166 2.77 -14.09 7.01
CA ILE A 166 3.10 -14.96 5.87
C ILE A 166 2.03 -14.74 4.80
N LYS A 167 2.45 -14.40 3.58
CA LYS A 167 1.55 -14.18 2.44
C LYS A 167 1.85 -15.16 1.32
N GLY A 168 0.81 -15.75 0.75
CA GLY A 168 0.89 -16.60 -0.43
C GLY A 168 0.74 -15.80 -1.73
N GLY A 169 1.12 -16.43 -2.83
CA GLY A 169 0.84 -15.93 -4.17
C GLY A 169 -0.52 -16.39 -4.69
N SER A 170 -0.86 -15.89 -5.87
CA SER A 170 -2.08 -16.20 -6.61
C SER A 170 -1.78 -16.48 -8.09
N GLY A 171 -2.82 -16.93 -8.82
CA GLY A 171 -2.72 -17.20 -10.24
C GLY A 171 -1.71 -18.31 -10.58
N VAL A 172 -1.35 -18.38 -11.86
CA VAL A 172 -0.51 -19.45 -12.40
C VAL A 172 0.94 -19.38 -11.91
N PHE A 173 1.43 -18.16 -11.70
CA PHE A 173 2.84 -17.93 -11.38
C PHE A 173 3.12 -17.84 -9.88
N SER A 174 2.12 -17.57 -9.05
CA SER A 174 2.30 -17.27 -7.62
C SER A 174 3.45 -16.28 -7.39
N GLN A 175 3.51 -15.22 -8.20
CA GLN A 175 4.67 -14.33 -8.33
C GLN A 175 4.75 -13.30 -7.21
N GLU A 176 3.62 -12.98 -6.54
CA GLU A 176 3.52 -11.89 -5.58
C GLU A 176 4.54 -11.97 -4.43
N PRO A 177 4.90 -13.15 -3.86
CA PRO A 177 5.96 -13.25 -2.86
C PRO A 177 7.32 -12.74 -3.35
N PHE A 178 7.66 -13.04 -4.61
CA PHE A 178 8.90 -12.58 -5.23
C PHE A 178 8.87 -11.08 -5.51
N ASN A 179 7.73 -10.56 -5.93
CA ASN A 179 7.53 -9.13 -6.18
C ASN A 179 7.73 -8.31 -4.89
N GLU A 180 7.23 -8.80 -3.75
CA GLU A 180 7.46 -8.16 -2.46
C GLU A 180 8.95 -8.15 -2.07
N ALA A 181 9.67 -9.24 -2.32
CA ALA A 181 11.12 -9.30 -2.10
C ALA A 181 11.88 -8.35 -3.04
N VAL A 182 11.48 -8.25 -4.31
CA VAL A 182 12.04 -7.29 -5.27
C VAL A 182 11.77 -5.85 -4.82
N ALA A 183 10.55 -5.54 -4.40
CA ALA A 183 10.21 -4.22 -3.88
C ALA A 183 11.07 -3.85 -2.66
N SER A 184 11.33 -4.80 -1.74
CA SER A 184 12.22 -4.60 -0.59
C SER A 184 13.65 -4.30 -1.02
N VAL A 185 14.19 -4.99 -2.03
CA VAL A 185 15.53 -4.71 -2.58
C VAL A 185 15.60 -3.29 -3.14
N ILE A 186 14.61 -2.88 -3.94
CA ILE A 186 14.57 -1.52 -4.52
C ILE A 186 14.47 -0.47 -3.41
N CYS A 187 13.60 -0.67 -2.43
CA CYS A 187 13.44 0.23 -1.29
C CYS A 187 14.73 0.37 -0.49
N ARG A 188 15.43 -0.73 -0.22
CA ARG A 188 16.72 -0.73 0.51
C ARG A 188 17.77 0.09 -0.24
N ARG A 189 17.92 -0.11 -1.54
CA ARG A 189 18.85 0.65 -2.38
C ARG A 189 18.52 2.14 -2.42
N LEU A 190 17.25 2.49 -2.53
CA LEU A 190 16.78 3.88 -2.57
C LEU A 190 16.60 4.51 -1.19
N ASN A 191 16.90 3.79 -0.10
CA ASN A 191 16.68 4.23 1.28
C ASN A 191 15.23 4.70 1.53
N ILE A 192 14.26 3.94 0.99
CA ILE A 192 12.83 4.15 1.20
C ILE A 192 12.40 3.37 2.45
N PRO A 193 11.80 4.00 3.47
CA PRO A 193 11.22 3.28 4.61
C PRO A 193 10.16 2.28 4.13
N HIS A 194 10.37 0.99 4.40
CA HIS A 194 9.49 -0.08 3.95
C HIS A 194 9.43 -1.22 4.95
N VAL A 195 8.40 -2.05 4.82
CA VAL A 195 8.34 -3.34 5.51
C VAL A 195 9.24 -4.31 4.76
N GLU A 196 10.21 -4.90 5.48
CA GLU A 196 11.18 -5.82 4.88
C GLU A 196 10.52 -7.17 4.61
N TYR A 197 10.51 -7.60 3.35
CA TYR A 197 9.98 -8.89 2.93
C TYR A 197 11.09 -9.88 2.59
N SER A 198 10.93 -11.11 3.10
CA SER A 198 11.81 -12.24 2.81
C SER A 198 11.02 -13.38 2.18
N LEU A 199 11.70 -14.25 1.42
CA LEU A 199 11.09 -15.45 0.85
C LEU A 199 11.15 -16.61 1.85
N LEU A 200 10.04 -17.32 1.98
CA LEU A 200 9.90 -18.55 2.74
C LEU A 200 9.36 -19.65 1.84
N TRP A 201 9.86 -20.87 2.01
CA TRP A 201 9.38 -22.04 1.30
C TRP A 201 8.74 -23.00 2.30
N GLU A 202 7.44 -23.28 2.14
CA GLU A 202 6.72 -24.30 2.91
C GLU A 202 6.10 -25.31 1.92
N ASN A 203 6.38 -26.60 2.11
CA ASN A 203 5.85 -27.68 1.25
C ASN A 203 6.05 -27.48 -0.27
N GLY A 204 7.19 -26.91 -0.65
CA GLY A 204 7.54 -26.62 -2.04
C GLY A 204 6.85 -25.39 -2.65
N ALA A 205 6.02 -24.67 -1.91
CA ALA A 205 5.39 -23.44 -2.35
C ALA A 205 6.12 -22.19 -1.79
N PRO A 206 6.26 -21.12 -2.60
CA PRO A 206 6.87 -19.86 -2.16
C PRO A 206 5.85 -18.99 -1.41
N TYR A 207 6.34 -18.33 -0.36
CA TYR A 207 5.62 -17.33 0.43
C TYR A 207 6.52 -16.13 0.67
N SER A 208 5.94 -14.95 0.85
CA SER A 208 6.63 -13.81 1.44
C SER A 208 6.34 -13.73 2.93
N THR A 209 7.34 -13.32 3.69
CA THR A 209 7.23 -13.10 5.13
C THR A 209 7.68 -11.72 5.49
N CYS A 210 6.98 -11.07 6.41
CA CYS A 210 7.41 -9.81 6.97
C CYS A 210 7.10 -9.71 8.47
N PRO A 211 7.92 -8.99 9.26
CA PRO A 211 7.59 -8.70 10.64
C PRO A 211 6.38 -7.78 10.73
N ASN A 212 5.66 -7.82 11.85
CA ASN A 212 4.64 -6.81 12.12
C ASN A 212 5.27 -5.43 12.20
N MET A 213 4.72 -4.47 11.44
CA MET A 213 5.23 -3.09 11.42
C MET A 213 4.74 -2.24 12.59
N THR A 214 3.76 -2.72 13.35
CA THR A 214 3.22 -2.04 14.54
C THR A 214 3.63 -2.78 15.81
N ASN A 215 3.49 -2.12 16.94
CA ASN A 215 3.68 -2.68 18.28
C ASN A 215 2.47 -2.37 19.17
N ASN A 216 2.51 -2.77 20.45
CA ASN A 216 1.42 -2.60 21.40
C ASN A 216 1.08 -1.14 21.79
N ARG A 217 1.73 -0.14 21.14
CA ARG A 217 1.48 1.30 21.31
C ARG A 217 1.18 2.03 20.02
N GLN A 218 1.11 1.33 18.89
CA GLN A 218 0.97 1.95 17.59
C GLN A 218 -0.28 1.46 16.88
N ASP A 219 -1.06 2.40 16.34
CA ASP A 219 -2.11 2.13 15.37
C ASP A 219 -1.59 2.40 13.96
N LEU A 220 -1.82 1.49 13.04
CA LEU A 220 -1.78 1.76 11.62
C LEU A 220 -3.14 2.33 11.19
N VAL A 221 -3.15 3.59 10.82
CA VAL A 221 -4.33 4.25 10.26
C VAL A 221 -4.20 4.29 8.75
N SER A 222 -5.08 3.58 8.05
CA SER A 222 -5.02 3.51 6.58
C SER A 222 -5.22 4.88 5.93
N ALA A 223 -4.62 5.10 4.77
CA ALA A 223 -4.87 6.30 3.98
C ALA A 223 -6.35 6.45 3.61
N PHE A 224 -7.10 5.33 3.50
CA PHE A 224 -8.55 5.37 3.33
C PHE A 224 -9.25 6.02 4.53
N SER A 225 -8.85 5.66 5.75
CA SER A 225 -9.41 6.27 6.97
C SER A 225 -9.07 7.75 7.07
N ILE A 226 -7.83 8.14 6.72
CA ILE A 226 -7.38 9.54 6.65
C ILE A 226 -8.20 10.31 5.62
N TYR A 227 -8.30 9.77 4.40
CA TYR A 227 -9.03 10.39 3.28
C TYR A 227 -10.53 10.55 3.56
N SER A 228 -11.14 9.59 4.25
CA SER A 228 -12.58 9.57 4.55
C SER A 228 -12.94 10.23 5.88
N SER A 229 -11.96 10.73 6.64
CA SER A 229 -12.19 11.39 7.94
C SER A 229 -12.94 12.72 7.83
N ASP A 230 -12.99 13.31 6.64
CA ASP A 230 -13.77 14.49 6.33
C ASP A 230 -14.25 14.47 4.87
N LYS A 231 -15.15 15.40 4.52
CA LYS A 231 -15.69 15.51 3.17
C LYS A 231 -14.73 16.25 2.24
N LYS A 232 -14.30 15.60 1.19
CA LYS A 232 -13.43 16.22 0.18
C LYS A 232 -14.13 17.40 -0.51
N PRO A 233 -13.54 18.61 -0.50
CA PRO A 233 -14.01 19.74 -1.29
C PRO A 233 -13.95 19.45 -2.80
N ASN A 234 -14.94 19.93 -3.56
CA ASN A 234 -15.04 19.63 -4.99
C ASN A 234 -13.88 20.21 -5.84
N HIS A 235 -13.24 21.28 -5.37
CA HIS A 235 -12.16 21.96 -6.09
C HIS A 235 -10.79 21.29 -5.90
N LEU A 236 -10.62 20.43 -4.89
CA LEU A 236 -9.37 19.72 -4.65
C LEU A 236 -9.30 18.41 -5.44
N SER A 237 -8.13 18.11 -6.00
CA SER A 237 -7.85 16.78 -6.54
C SER A 237 -7.75 15.74 -5.39
N PRO A 238 -7.89 14.44 -5.66
CA PRO A 238 -7.66 13.42 -4.64
C PRO A 238 -6.28 13.49 -3.98
N PHE A 239 -5.24 13.86 -4.74
CA PHE A 239 -3.87 14.01 -4.26
C PHE A 239 -3.73 15.21 -3.32
N ASP A 240 -4.16 16.39 -3.77
CA ASP A 240 -4.06 17.62 -2.98
C ASP A 240 -4.89 17.52 -1.70
N TYR A 241 -6.09 16.90 -1.79
CA TYR A 241 -6.92 16.68 -0.62
C TYR A 241 -6.29 15.73 0.40
N PHE A 242 -5.63 14.64 -0.06
CA PHE A 242 -4.95 13.73 0.86
C PHE A 242 -3.82 14.43 1.62
N ILE A 243 -3.03 15.26 0.91
CA ILE A 243 -1.97 16.07 1.55
C ILE A 243 -2.56 17.03 2.56
N ASP A 244 -3.58 17.81 2.16
CA ASP A 244 -4.27 18.77 3.03
C ASP A 244 -4.81 18.10 4.31
N ARG A 245 -5.42 16.89 4.16
CA ARG A 245 -5.88 16.13 5.34
C ARG A 245 -4.73 15.68 6.23
N CYS A 246 -3.63 15.20 5.68
CA CYS A 246 -2.46 14.82 6.46
C CYS A 246 -1.88 16.02 7.22
N GLU A 247 -1.78 17.19 6.59
CA GLU A 247 -1.28 18.42 7.20
C GLU A 247 -2.21 18.93 8.31
N GLN A 248 -3.54 18.94 8.07
CA GLN A 248 -4.54 19.30 9.09
C GLN A 248 -4.51 18.39 10.31
N LEU A 249 -4.24 17.11 10.11
CA LEU A 249 -4.09 16.12 11.19
C LEU A 249 -2.72 16.21 11.88
N GLY A 250 -1.75 16.93 11.32
CA GLY A 250 -0.39 17.01 11.83
C GLY A 250 0.48 15.79 11.53
N ILE A 251 0.18 15.05 10.46
CA ILE A 251 0.97 13.87 10.04
C ILE A 251 2.26 14.34 9.35
N PRO A 252 3.45 14.10 9.91
CA PRO A 252 4.69 14.57 9.31
C PRO A 252 5.15 13.72 8.12
N GLY A 253 5.90 14.33 7.20
CA GLY A 253 6.65 13.66 6.15
C GLY A 253 5.84 13.19 4.94
N VAL A 254 4.59 13.64 4.76
CA VAL A 254 3.67 13.16 3.71
C VAL A 254 4.23 13.35 2.30
N HIS A 255 4.79 14.51 1.96
CA HIS A 255 5.35 14.80 0.62
C HIS A 255 6.48 13.83 0.26
N ARG A 256 7.44 13.67 1.18
CA ARG A 256 8.56 12.76 1.00
C ARG A 256 8.10 11.32 0.83
N PHE A 257 7.18 10.87 1.67
CA PHE A 257 6.63 9.53 1.59
C PHE A 257 5.92 9.29 0.25
N LEU A 258 5.06 10.22 -0.19
CA LEU A 258 4.33 10.07 -1.45
C LEU A 258 5.29 10.01 -2.64
N SER A 259 6.33 10.86 -2.67
CA SER A 259 7.32 10.81 -3.75
C SER A 259 8.06 9.48 -3.78
N GLN A 260 8.46 8.95 -2.63
CA GLN A 260 9.13 7.65 -2.50
C GLN A 260 8.22 6.49 -2.93
N MET A 261 6.99 6.47 -2.46
CA MET A 261 6.00 5.43 -2.79
C MET A 261 5.67 5.42 -4.28
N LEU A 262 5.42 6.59 -4.89
CA LEU A 262 5.07 6.67 -6.31
C LEU A 262 6.25 6.35 -7.23
N VAL A 263 7.49 6.66 -6.82
CA VAL A 263 8.71 6.24 -7.53
C VAL A 263 8.86 4.71 -7.47
N LEU A 264 8.70 4.10 -6.30
CA LEU A 264 8.72 2.64 -6.17
C LEU A 264 7.66 2.01 -7.08
N ASP A 265 6.40 2.46 -6.96
CA ASP A 265 5.28 1.92 -7.73
C ASP A 265 5.49 2.07 -9.24
N PHE A 266 6.13 3.17 -9.69
CA PHE A 266 6.55 3.33 -11.08
C PHE A 266 7.56 2.26 -11.49
N LEU A 267 8.60 2.02 -10.69
CA LEU A 267 9.66 1.04 -11.00
C LEU A 267 9.14 -0.38 -11.10
N ILE A 268 8.23 -0.77 -10.21
CA ILE A 268 7.66 -2.12 -10.16
C ILE A 268 6.32 -2.26 -10.89
N CYS A 269 5.82 -1.22 -11.56
CA CYS A 269 4.49 -1.22 -12.19
C CYS A 269 3.40 -1.73 -11.23
N ASN A 270 3.35 -1.24 -10.00
CA ASN A 270 2.34 -1.62 -9.03
C ASN A 270 0.96 -1.11 -9.45
N GLN A 271 0.03 -2.01 -9.73
CA GLN A 271 -1.31 -1.67 -10.21
C GLN A 271 -2.36 -1.60 -9.10
N ASP A 272 -1.97 -1.95 -7.86
CA ASP A 272 -2.92 -2.05 -6.75
C ASP A 272 -2.60 -1.17 -5.54
N ARG A 273 -1.89 -0.06 -5.72
CA ARG A 273 -1.69 0.94 -4.66
C ARG A 273 -2.97 1.73 -4.38
N HIS A 274 -3.97 1.09 -3.77
CA HIS A 274 -5.18 1.78 -3.32
C HIS A 274 -4.97 2.38 -1.90
N PHE A 275 -5.91 3.22 -1.44
CA PHE A 275 -5.83 3.89 -0.13
C PHE A 275 -5.80 2.94 1.09
N GLY A 276 -6.04 1.65 0.94
CA GLY A 276 -5.86 0.64 1.98
C GLY A 276 -4.41 0.12 2.08
N ASN A 277 -3.57 0.30 1.03
CA ASN A 277 -2.22 -0.26 0.93
C ASN A 277 -1.11 0.74 1.30
N PHE A 278 -1.44 1.80 2.00
CA PHE A 278 -0.53 2.73 2.69
C PHE A 278 -1.29 3.48 3.77
N GLY A 279 -0.59 4.17 4.66
CA GLY A 279 -1.21 4.87 5.78
C GLY A 279 -0.20 5.58 6.66
N ALA A 280 -0.61 5.93 7.86
CA ALA A 280 0.22 6.59 8.86
C ALA A 280 0.20 5.83 10.20
N LEU A 281 1.24 5.97 10.99
CA LEU A 281 1.35 5.44 12.34
C LEU A 281 0.96 6.51 13.35
N ARG A 282 0.20 6.09 14.37
CA ARG A 282 -0.25 6.94 15.47
C ARG A 282 0.07 6.26 16.81
N ASP A 283 0.50 6.99 17.82
CA ASP A 283 0.60 6.47 19.19
C ASP A 283 -0.82 6.23 19.73
N ALA A 284 -1.10 5.02 20.17
CA ALA A 284 -2.43 4.60 20.61
C ALA A 284 -2.83 5.17 21.99
N VAL A 285 -1.91 5.81 22.71
CA VAL A 285 -2.14 6.38 24.05
C VAL A 285 -2.27 7.89 23.95
N THR A 286 -1.30 8.56 23.29
CA THR A 286 -1.28 10.03 23.19
C THR A 286 -2.04 10.55 21.98
N LEU A 287 -2.34 9.68 21.01
CA LEU A 287 -2.92 9.97 19.70
C LEU A 287 -2.02 10.83 18.80
N ASP A 288 -0.75 11.03 19.18
CA ASP A 288 0.22 11.76 18.36
C ASP A 288 0.56 10.99 17.09
N TRP A 289 0.65 11.69 15.98
CA TRP A 289 1.06 11.11 14.71
C TRP A 289 2.58 10.92 14.67
N LEU A 290 3.00 9.71 14.41
CA LEU A 290 4.41 9.32 14.34
C LEU A 290 5.00 9.51 12.93
N GLY A 291 4.14 9.67 11.93
CA GLY A 291 4.49 9.84 10.51
C GLY A 291 3.80 8.83 9.62
N MET A 292 4.18 8.84 8.34
CA MET A 292 3.69 7.84 7.39
C MET A 292 4.26 6.46 7.74
N ALA A 293 3.44 5.43 7.60
CA ALA A 293 3.88 4.05 7.79
C ALA A 293 4.91 3.65 6.72
N PRO A 294 5.87 2.75 7.02
CA PRO A 294 6.74 2.18 6.00
C PRO A 294 5.93 1.65 4.82
N VAL A 295 6.46 1.72 3.58
CA VAL A 295 5.76 1.19 2.41
C VAL A 295 5.57 -0.33 2.55
N TYR A 296 4.37 -0.82 2.27
CA TYR A 296 3.99 -2.23 2.35
C TYR A 296 3.07 -2.63 1.20
N ASP A 297 2.82 -3.92 1.06
CA ASP A 297 1.87 -4.52 0.11
C ASP A 297 2.15 -4.13 -1.35
N SER A 298 3.31 -4.57 -1.85
CA SER A 298 3.80 -4.31 -3.22
C SER A 298 3.73 -5.54 -4.12
N GLY A 299 3.09 -6.63 -3.68
CA GLY A 299 3.08 -7.92 -4.39
C GLY A 299 2.33 -7.88 -5.72
N THR A 300 1.22 -7.12 -5.82
CA THR A 300 0.41 -6.99 -7.06
C THR A 300 1.10 -6.04 -8.04
N SER A 301 2.26 -6.44 -8.53
CA SER A 301 3.15 -5.64 -9.37
C SER A 301 3.86 -6.51 -10.41
N LEU A 302 4.75 -5.92 -11.21
CA LEU A 302 5.68 -6.62 -12.09
C LEU A 302 4.99 -7.65 -13.01
N TRP A 303 3.82 -7.25 -13.56
CA TRP A 303 3.04 -8.07 -14.52
C TRP A 303 2.73 -9.49 -14.01
N GLN A 304 2.43 -9.63 -12.72
CA GLN A 304 2.18 -10.92 -12.06
C GLN A 304 1.03 -11.72 -12.70
N ASP A 305 0.09 -11.05 -13.36
CA ASP A 305 -1.08 -11.61 -14.05
C ASP A 305 -0.89 -11.76 -15.57
N LYS A 306 0.28 -11.41 -16.13
CA LYS A 306 0.56 -11.42 -17.57
C LYS A 306 1.49 -12.57 -17.94
N LEU A 307 1.34 -13.07 -19.15
CA LEU A 307 2.34 -13.98 -19.75
C LEU A 307 3.62 -13.21 -20.09
N THR A 308 4.76 -13.92 -20.19
CA THR A 308 6.05 -13.30 -20.48
C THR A 308 6.07 -12.44 -21.75
N PRO A 309 5.44 -12.82 -22.88
CA PRO A 309 5.38 -11.97 -24.08
C PRO A 309 4.60 -10.66 -23.89
N ASP A 310 3.72 -10.61 -22.88
CA ASP A 310 2.86 -9.44 -22.60
C ASP A 310 3.48 -8.48 -21.60
N ILE A 311 4.75 -8.66 -21.23
CA ILE A 311 5.51 -7.75 -20.37
C ILE A 311 5.95 -6.53 -21.19
N HIS A 312 5.20 -5.43 -21.10
CA HIS A 312 5.45 -4.22 -21.86
C HIS A 312 6.05 -3.11 -20.97
N ALA A 313 7.33 -3.23 -20.63
CA ALA A 313 8.02 -2.35 -19.68
C ALA A 313 8.01 -0.86 -20.09
N ARG A 314 7.97 -0.53 -21.38
CA ARG A 314 7.95 0.86 -21.88
C ARG A 314 6.54 1.47 -21.89
N ALA A 315 5.49 0.68 -21.73
CA ALA A 315 4.13 1.20 -21.68
C ALA A 315 3.89 1.99 -20.37
N ASP A 316 3.09 3.06 -20.45
CA ASP A 316 2.62 3.77 -19.26
C ASP A 316 1.47 2.97 -18.64
N ALA A 317 1.83 2.04 -17.76
CA ALA A 317 0.90 1.10 -17.16
C ALA A 317 -0.13 1.79 -16.24
N ALA A 318 -1.28 1.14 -16.07
CA ALA A 318 -2.34 1.59 -15.17
C ALA A 318 -1.84 1.70 -13.73
N ALA A 319 -2.30 2.69 -13.01
CA ALA A 319 -1.89 2.99 -11.64
C ALA A 319 -3.05 3.52 -10.78
N LYS A 320 -2.89 3.46 -9.48
CA LYS A 320 -3.73 4.01 -8.40
C LYS A 320 -2.81 4.72 -7.40
N PRO A 321 -3.31 5.52 -6.44
CA PRO A 321 -4.71 5.90 -6.21
C PRO A 321 -5.10 7.24 -6.86
N PHE A 322 -4.15 8.12 -7.19
CA PHE A 322 -4.42 9.53 -7.49
C PHE A 322 -4.62 9.79 -8.99
N ARG A 323 -3.92 9.07 -9.85
CA ARG A 323 -4.01 9.14 -11.31
C ARG A 323 -4.09 7.73 -11.88
N ASN A 324 -4.53 7.62 -13.13
CA ASN A 324 -4.80 6.35 -13.79
C ASN A 324 -3.59 5.69 -14.48
N THR A 325 -2.44 6.37 -14.55
CA THR A 325 -1.18 5.82 -15.07
C THR A 325 0.01 6.24 -14.22
N HIS A 326 1.09 5.44 -14.25
CA HIS A 326 2.31 5.69 -13.49
C HIS A 326 3.01 7.00 -13.88
N GLY A 327 3.06 7.33 -15.19
CA GLY A 327 3.62 8.60 -15.64
C GLY A 327 2.90 9.80 -15.04
N LYS A 328 1.56 9.77 -15.05
CA LYS A 328 0.74 10.83 -14.44
C LYS A 328 0.82 10.86 -12.90
N GLN A 329 1.12 9.73 -12.27
CA GLN A 329 1.39 9.70 -10.82
C GLN A 329 2.71 10.42 -10.50
N LEU A 330 3.77 10.17 -11.28
CA LEU A 330 5.06 10.84 -11.09
C LEU A 330 4.99 12.36 -11.28
N GLU A 331 4.15 12.87 -12.21
CA GLU A 331 3.93 14.30 -12.41
C GLU A 331 3.46 15.01 -11.12
N LEU A 332 2.71 14.30 -10.25
CA LEU A 332 2.22 14.85 -8.98
C LEU A 332 3.35 15.15 -7.99
N VAL A 333 4.45 14.42 -8.07
CA VAL A 333 5.60 14.52 -7.15
C VAL A 333 6.88 15.01 -7.83
N ALA A 334 6.76 15.57 -9.03
CA ALA A 334 7.89 16.03 -9.83
C ALA A 334 8.83 17.02 -9.10
N LYS A 335 8.31 17.78 -8.13
CA LYS A 335 9.06 18.75 -7.32
C LYS A 335 9.81 18.10 -6.13
N ASP A 336 9.44 16.89 -5.77
CA ASP A 336 9.87 16.21 -4.55
C ASP A 336 10.81 15.02 -4.86
N LEU A 337 11.54 15.07 -5.99
CA LEU A 337 12.43 14.00 -6.48
C LEU A 337 13.91 14.28 -6.25
N ASP A 338 14.26 15.31 -5.50
CA ASP A 338 15.65 15.74 -5.17
C ASP A 338 16.44 14.66 -4.38
N TRP A 339 15.76 13.74 -3.76
CA TRP A 339 16.34 12.63 -3.00
C TRP A 339 16.83 11.47 -3.88
N LEU A 340 16.40 11.39 -5.13
CA LEU A 340 16.58 10.21 -5.98
C LEU A 340 18.01 10.17 -6.51
N ASP A 341 18.77 9.18 -6.06
CA ASP A 341 20.10 8.86 -6.55
C ASP A 341 20.06 7.62 -7.45
N PHE A 342 20.24 7.82 -8.75
CA PHE A 342 20.25 6.74 -9.72
C PHE A 342 21.49 5.84 -9.65
N SER A 343 22.59 6.30 -9.03
CA SER A 343 23.83 5.52 -8.93
C SER A 343 23.62 4.24 -8.10
N VAL A 344 22.73 4.28 -7.12
CA VAL A 344 22.42 3.13 -6.25
C VAL A 344 21.64 2.03 -6.95
N LEU A 345 21.10 2.30 -8.16
CA LEU A 345 20.38 1.32 -8.98
C LEU A 345 21.29 0.51 -9.90
N GLN A 346 22.60 0.79 -9.93
CA GLN A 346 23.57 -0.01 -10.68
C GLN A 346 23.60 -1.45 -10.14
N GLY A 347 23.57 -2.45 -11.04
CA GLY A 347 23.54 -3.87 -10.64
C GLY A 347 22.20 -4.36 -10.07
N LEU A 348 21.13 -3.54 -10.13
CA LEU A 348 19.80 -3.93 -9.65
C LEU A 348 19.21 -5.07 -10.48
N GLN A 349 19.44 -5.09 -11.80
CA GLN A 349 18.92 -6.11 -12.69
C GLN A 349 19.38 -7.51 -12.30
N GLU A 350 20.67 -7.66 -11.98
CA GLU A 350 21.28 -8.93 -11.59
C GLU A 350 20.73 -9.43 -10.24
N GLU A 351 20.53 -8.51 -9.29
CA GLU A 351 19.95 -8.84 -7.98
C GLU A 351 18.49 -9.29 -8.10
N ILE A 352 17.70 -8.61 -8.94
CA ILE A 352 16.31 -9.00 -9.24
C ILE A 352 16.26 -10.35 -9.96
N TYR A 353 17.14 -10.57 -10.94
CA TYR A 353 17.25 -11.85 -11.62
C TYR A 353 17.48 -12.99 -10.64
N ALA A 354 18.42 -12.82 -9.70
CA ALA A 354 18.74 -13.84 -8.69
C ALA A 354 17.57 -14.14 -7.72
N ILE A 355 16.64 -13.19 -7.54
CA ILE A 355 15.40 -13.43 -6.79
C ILE A 355 14.43 -14.29 -7.61
N TYR A 356 14.19 -13.93 -8.88
CA TYR A 356 13.25 -14.64 -9.74
C TYR A 356 13.75 -15.99 -10.24
N GLU A 357 15.06 -16.19 -10.34
CA GLU A 357 15.66 -17.48 -10.72
C GLU A 357 15.26 -18.60 -9.73
N LYS A 358 14.99 -18.25 -8.46
CA LYS A 358 14.50 -19.19 -7.44
C LYS A 358 13.05 -19.63 -7.68
N ALA A 359 12.32 -18.91 -8.53
CA ALA A 359 10.93 -19.22 -8.84
C ALA A 359 10.82 -20.23 -9.98
N HIS A 360 10.03 -21.25 -9.77
CA HIS A 360 9.73 -22.23 -10.81
C HIS A 360 8.43 -21.83 -11.53
N PHE A 361 8.50 -20.75 -12.33
CA PHE A 361 7.30 -20.20 -12.99
C PHE A 361 6.67 -21.11 -14.07
N GLY A 362 7.36 -22.17 -14.49
CA GLY A 362 6.91 -23.01 -15.60
C GLY A 362 6.96 -22.33 -16.98
N GLU A 363 7.42 -21.08 -17.05
CA GLU A 363 7.52 -20.27 -18.26
C GLU A 363 9.00 -19.89 -18.50
N PRO A 364 9.60 -20.30 -19.63
CA PRO A 364 10.98 -19.99 -19.94
C PRO A 364 11.23 -18.49 -20.00
N ASN A 365 12.42 -18.07 -19.56
CA ASN A 365 12.91 -16.69 -19.63
C ASN A 365 12.12 -15.65 -18.81
N ARG A 366 11.12 -16.05 -18.01
CA ARG A 366 10.32 -15.09 -17.23
C ARG A 366 11.19 -14.28 -16.27
N ALA A 367 12.11 -14.91 -15.54
CA ALA A 367 13.04 -14.22 -14.64
C ALA A 367 13.87 -13.17 -15.39
N THR A 368 14.39 -13.52 -16.58
CA THR A 368 15.14 -12.60 -17.45
C THR A 368 14.25 -11.42 -17.89
N ALA A 369 13.03 -11.71 -18.37
CA ALA A 369 12.12 -10.68 -18.86
C ALA A 369 11.72 -9.70 -17.75
N LEU A 370 11.44 -10.18 -16.54
CA LEU A 370 11.07 -9.33 -15.39
C LEU A 370 12.24 -8.45 -14.92
N SER A 371 13.45 -9.01 -14.80
CA SER A 371 14.63 -8.24 -14.40
C SER A 371 15.00 -7.17 -15.44
N GLN A 372 14.93 -7.51 -16.74
CA GLN A 372 15.12 -6.54 -17.82
C GLN A 372 14.04 -5.46 -17.83
N ALA A 373 12.78 -5.82 -17.54
CA ALA A 373 11.70 -4.87 -17.48
C ALA A 373 11.93 -3.80 -16.39
N VAL A 374 12.45 -4.18 -15.22
CA VAL A 374 12.81 -3.22 -14.17
C VAL A 374 13.96 -2.31 -14.62
N ALA A 375 14.99 -2.86 -15.30
CA ALA A 375 16.07 -2.03 -15.84
C ALA A 375 15.55 -0.97 -16.82
N VAL A 376 14.63 -1.35 -17.72
CA VAL A 376 13.94 -0.42 -18.63
C VAL A 376 13.14 0.63 -17.85
N ARG A 377 12.46 0.24 -16.76
CA ARG A 377 11.74 1.20 -15.91
C ARG A 377 12.67 2.19 -15.21
N CYS A 378 13.88 1.77 -14.83
CA CYS A 378 14.90 2.69 -14.29
C CYS A 378 15.35 3.72 -15.33
N GLU A 379 15.58 3.32 -16.58
CA GLU A 379 15.89 4.24 -17.69
C GLU A 379 14.77 5.25 -17.90
N LEU A 380 13.52 4.78 -17.98
CA LEU A 380 12.34 5.63 -18.14
C LEU A 380 12.15 6.62 -16.99
N LEU A 381 12.45 6.20 -15.76
CA LEU A 381 12.41 7.08 -14.59
C LEU A 381 13.47 8.21 -14.74
N GLN A 382 14.69 7.87 -15.16
CA GLN A 382 15.74 8.86 -15.38
C GLN A 382 15.31 9.88 -16.44
N ASP A 383 14.72 9.43 -17.53
CA ASP A 383 14.25 10.34 -18.61
C ASP A 383 13.12 11.23 -18.07
N LYS A 384 12.15 10.70 -17.33
CA LYS A 384 11.08 11.48 -16.71
C LYS A 384 11.61 12.53 -15.72
N VAL A 385 12.56 12.17 -14.87
CA VAL A 385 13.17 13.15 -13.94
C VAL A 385 13.89 14.26 -14.68
N ARG A 386 14.58 13.96 -15.80
CA ARG A 386 15.19 14.99 -16.66
C ARG A 386 14.14 15.92 -17.28
N GLU A 387 12.99 15.38 -17.71
CA GLU A 387 11.87 16.19 -18.23
C GLU A 387 11.31 17.15 -17.16
N PHE A 388 11.21 16.72 -15.90
CA PHE A 388 10.70 17.53 -14.80
C PHE A 388 11.70 18.59 -14.29
N THR A 389 13.01 18.35 -14.51
CA THR A 389 14.04 19.30 -14.10
C THR A 389 14.27 20.27 -15.25
N PRO A 390 13.79 21.54 -15.18
CA PRO A 390 14.07 22.49 -16.22
C PRO A 390 15.59 22.61 -16.34
N GLN A 391 16.12 22.38 -17.55
CA GLN A 391 17.52 22.70 -17.82
C GLN A 391 17.72 24.15 -17.39
N LYS A 392 18.58 24.41 -16.41
CA LYS A 392 19.09 25.74 -16.13
C LYS A 392 19.85 26.17 -17.39
N VAL A 393 19.11 26.74 -18.33
CA VAL A 393 19.72 27.40 -19.47
C VAL A 393 20.57 28.50 -18.87
N SER A 394 21.89 28.33 -18.90
CA SER A 394 22.82 29.34 -18.39
C SER A 394 22.56 30.63 -19.10
N ILE A 395 22.68 31.77 -18.40
CA ILE A 395 22.61 33.10 -19.03
C ILE A 395 23.62 33.16 -20.19
N GLN A 396 24.76 32.45 -20.09
CA GLN A 396 25.73 32.29 -21.17
C GLN A 396 25.15 31.55 -22.39
N ASP A 397 24.37 30.48 -22.20
CA ASP A 397 23.73 29.77 -23.32
C ASP A 397 22.61 30.59 -23.96
N ILE A 398 21.89 31.40 -23.20
CA ILE A 398 20.90 32.37 -23.73
C ILE A 398 21.62 33.43 -24.54
N CYS A 399 22.71 33.96 -24.02
CA CYS A 399 23.53 34.98 -24.75
C CYS A 399 24.18 34.41 -26.02
N GLN A 400 24.72 33.16 -25.96
CA GLN A 400 25.31 32.51 -27.14
C GLN A 400 24.26 32.22 -28.21
N ASN A 401 23.08 31.70 -27.81
CA ASN A 401 21.97 31.48 -28.75
C ASN A 401 21.40 32.78 -29.33
N ALA A 402 21.33 33.85 -28.53
CA ALA A 402 20.93 35.17 -29.02
C ALA A 402 21.94 35.74 -30.00
N THR A 403 23.25 35.61 -29.72
CA THR A 403 24.35 36.06 -30.61
C THR A 403 24.36 35.24 -31.90
N ALA A 404 24.17 33.94 -31.86
CA ALA A 404 24.10 33.09 -33.05
C ALA A 404 22.88 33.42 -33.93
N ARG A 405 21.71 33.70 -33.33
CA ARG A 405 20.52 34.15 -34.05
C ARG A 405 20.74 35.55 -34.70
N ALA A 406 21.36 36.49 -33.99
CA ALA A 406 21.68 37.80 -34.53
C ALA A 406 22.67 37.72 -35.71
N GLN A 407 23.68 36.84 -35.62
CA GLN A 407 24.63 36.59 -36.73
C GLN A 407 23.93 35.91 -37.92
N ALA A 408 23.01 34.98 -37.72
CA ALA A 408 22.24 34.34 -38.79
C ALA A 408 21.34 35.37 -39.54
N ILE A 409 20.70 36.29 -38.80
CA ILE A 409 19.88 37.38 -39.40
C ILE A 409 20.75 38.34 -40.22
N ASN A 410 21.91 38.74 -39.69
CA ASN A 410 22.84 39.61 -40.43
C ASN A 410 23.39 38.93 -41.68
N THR A 411 23.63 37.63 -41.66
CA THR A 411 24.09 36.86 -42.84
C THR A 411 22.99 36.71 -43.90
N GLN A 412 21.72 36.71 -43.51
CA GLN A 412 20.60 36.75 -44.45
C GLN A 412 20.41 38.14 -45.05
N HIS A 413 20.58 39.23 -44.30
CA HIS A 413 20.49 40.58 -44.81
C HIS A 413 21.64 40.94 -45.80
N SER A 414 22.86 40.49 -45.54
CA SER A 414 23.99 40.73 -46.47
C SER A 414 23.85 39.97 -47.79
N LYS A 415 23.15 38.83 -47.81
CA LYS A 415 22.85 38.10 -49.06
C LYS A 415 21.72 38.73 -49.89
N THR A 416 20.87 39.55 -49.27
CA THR A 416 19.78 40.29 -49.99
C THR A 416 20.24 41.59 -50.56
N GLU A 417 21.33 42.25 -50.10
CA GLU A 417 21.86 43.46 -50.62
C GLU A 417 22.74 43.26 -51.85
N GLU A 418 23.28 42.05 -52.11
CA GLU A 418 24.07 41.79 -53.35
C GLU A 418 23.23 41.49 -54.60
N ALA A 419 21.90 41.52 -54.51
CA ALA A 419 20.98 41.27 -55.62
C ALA A 419 20.35 42.63 -56.13
N THR A 420 21.14 43.59 -56.48
CA THR A 420 20.62 44.79 -57.17
C THR A 420 20.51 44.52 -58.67
N PRO A 421 19.39 44.76 -59.37
CA PRO A 421 19.23 44.46 -60.75
C PRO A 421 19.96 45.52 -61.60
N LYS A 422 20.73 45.10 -62.63
CA LYS A 422 21.34 45.98 -63.67
C LYS A 422 20.26 46.75 -64.39
N ARG A 423 20.45 48.07 -64.41
CA ARG A 423 19.68 49.02 -65.21
C ARG A 423 19.76 48.65 -66.68
N ILE A 424 18.63 48.44 -67.31
CA ILE A 424 18.50 48.32 -68.76
C ILE A 424 18.32 49.76 -69.31
N GLU A 425 19.28 50.26 -70.15
CA GLU A 425 19.09 51.46 -70.90
C GLU A 425 18.26 51.20 -72.20
N PRO A 426 17.33 52.05 -72.57
CA PRO A 426 16.57 51.88 -73.81
C PRO A 426 17.38 52.39 -75.00
N GLU A 427 17.57 51.52 -76.02
CA GLU A 427 17.99 51.97 -77.37
C GLU A 427 16.81 52.61 -78.08
N ILE A 428 17.13 53.71 -78.75
CA ILE A 428 16.27 54.51 -79.67
C ILE A 428 16.05 53.79 -80.97
#